data_741822e58339b021b199747ec496e395
#
_entry.id   741822e58339b021b199747ec496e395
#
_cell.length_a   1.000
_cell.length_b   1.000
_cell.length_c   1.000
_cell.angle_alpha   90.00
_cell.angle_beta   90.00
_cell.angle_gamma   90.00
#
_symmetry.space_group_name_H-M   'P 1'
#
loop_
_entity.id
_entity.type
_entity.pdbx_description
1 polymer ?
#
loop_
_entity_poly.entity_id
_entity_poly.type
_entity_poly.pdbx_seq_one_letter_code
_entity_poly.pdbx_strand_id
1 'polypeptide(L)'
;MSIHPTLLYRDAAGAIDFLERAFGFETLARHDNPDGTVAHSELRLGDDVLMVGTGAEGLQDVPDDFREARAGIYLSVEDLGAHYERARAAGADVTRELQDTDYGSREYSARDLEGVHWHFGTYVPQALSR
;
A
#
# COMPACT_ATOMS: atom_id res chain seq x y z
N MET A 1 -15.17 10.13 -12.22
CA MET A 1 -14.02 9.33 -12.67
C MET A 1 -12.96 9.33 -11.59
N SER A 2 -12.41 8.17 -11.26
CA SER A 2 -11.41 8.02 -10.21
C SER A 2 -10.38 6.95 -10.60
N ILE A 3 -9.26 6.94 -9.89
CA ILE A 3 -8.18 5.98 -10.13
C ILE A 3 -8.14 5.01 -8.95
N HIS A 4 -8.17 3.72 -9.23
CA HIS A 4 -8.10 2.68 -8.22
C HIS A 4 -6.98 1.70 -8.54
N PRO A 5 -5.94 1.62 -7.71
CA PRO A 5 -4.94 0.57 -7.87
C PRO A 5 -5.57 -0.81 -7.73
N THR A 6 -5.09 -1.74 -8.53
CA THR A 6 -5.46 -3.16 -8.44
C THR A 6 -4.19 -3.97 -8.23
N LEU A 7 -4.13 -4.70 -7.15
CA LEU A 7 -2.96 -5.48 -6.77
C LEU A 7 -3.30 -6.96 -6.73
N LEU A 8 -2.44 -7.77 -7.34
CA LEU A 8 -2.58 -9.22 -7.32
C LEU A 8 -1.45 -9.82 -6.50
N TYR A 9 -1.81 -10.65 -5.54
CA TYR A 9 -0.87 -11.30 -4.64
C TYR A 9 -0.99 -12.82 -4.76
N ARG A 10 0.07 -13.53 -4.47
CA ARG A 10 0.01 -15.00 -4.33
C ARG A 10 -0.85 -15.38 -3.15
N ASP A 11 -0.64 -14.71 -2.03
CA ASP A 11 -1.42 -14.86 -0.81
C ASP A 11 -2.16 -13.55 -0.53
N ALA A 12 -3.26 -13.34 -1.24
CA ALA A 12 -4.04 -12.12 -1.09
C ALA A 12 -4.68 -12.00 0.30
N ALA A 13 -5.10 -13.11 0.91
CA ALA A 13 -5.66 -13.09 2.26
C ALA A 13 -4.63 -12.58 3.27
N GLY A 14 -3.39 -13.08 3.20
CA GLY A 14 -2.30 -12.60 4.04
C GLY A 14 -1.93 -11.15 3.75
N ALA A 15 -1.94 -10.75 2.47
CA ALA A 15 -1.66 -9.37 2.09
C ALA A 15 -2.73 -8.40 2.64
N ILE A 16 -4.00 -8.77 2.57
CA ILE A 16 -5.10 -7.96 3.14
C ILE A 16 -4.90 -7.77 4.64
N ASP A 17 -4.63 -8.85 5.36
CA ASP A 17 -4.38 -8.78 6.79
C ASP A 17 -3.20 -7.86 7.12
N PHE A 18 -2.11 -7.96 6.37
CA PHE A 18 -0.95 -7.11 6.54
C PHE A 18 -1.29 -5.63 6.27
N LEU A 19 -1.97 -5.35 5.16
CA LEU A 19 -2.35 -3.97 4.80
C LEU A 19 -3.25 -3.33 5.86
N GLU A 20 -4.14 -4.11 6.47
CA GLU A 20 -4.95 -3.63 7.57
C GLU A 20 -4.11 -3.33 8.81
N ARG A 21 -3.26 -4.28 9.22
CA ARG A 21 -2.46 -4.13 10.44
C ARG A 21 -1.35 -3.08 10.32
N ALA A 22 -0.63 -3.10 9.20
CA ALA A 22 0.56 -2.27 9.02
C ALA A 22 0.23 -0.86 8.53
N PHE A 23 -0.65 -0.75 7.54
CA PHE A 23 -0.88 0.52 6.84
C PHE A 23 -2.24 1.15 7.14
N GLY A 24 -3.10 0.49 7.89
CA GLY A 24 -4.34 1.08 8.36
C GLY A 24 -5.50 0.99 7.38
N PHE A 25 -5.42 0.12 6.37
CA PHE A 25 -6.54 -0.12 5.48
C PHE A 25 -7.70 -0.80 6.20
N GLU A 26 -8.90 -0.60 5.66
CA GLU A 26 -10.12 -1.26 6.13
C GLU A 26 -10.77 -1.97 4.95
N THR A 27 -11.08 -3.25 5.12
CA THR A 27 -11.75 -4.03 4.08
C THR A 27 -13.22 -3.63 4.00
N LEU A 28 -13.66 -3.19 2.83
CA LEU A 28 -15.07 -2.85 2.55
C LEU A 28 -15.85 -4.04 2.04
N ALA A 29 -15.25 -4.83 1.17
CA ALA A 29 -15.88 -5.98 0.55
C ALA A 29 -14.82 -7.03 0.21
N ARG A 30 -15.22 -8.29 0.31
CA ARG A 30 -14.34 -9.40 -0.05
C ARG A 30 -15.18 -10.55 -0.58
N HIS A 31 -14.79 -11.05 -1.75
CA HIS A 31 -15.40 -12.20 -2.41
C HIS A 31 -14.36 -13.27 -2.61
N ASP A 32 -14.54 -14.41 -1.97
CA ASP A 32 -13.59 -15.53 -2.06
C ASP A 32 -14.02 -16.51 -3.14
N ASN A 33 -13.03 -17.17 -3.74
CA ASN A 33 -13.24 -18.32 -4.59
C ASN A 33 -13.57 -19.56 -3.74
N PRO A 34 -14.15 -20.61 -4.34
CA PRO A 34 -14.44 -21.85 -3.61
C PRO A 34 -13.21 -22.51 -2.95
N ASP A 35 -12.01 -22.27 -3.49
CA ASP A 35 -10.76 -22.79 -2.95
C ASP A 35 -10.19 -21.96 -1.79
N GLY A 36 -10.86 -20.89 -1.39
CA GLY A 36 -10.43 -19.99 -0.31
C GLY A 36 -9.52 -18.87 -0.74
N THR A 37 -9.12 -18.80 -2.00
CA THR A 37 -8.39 -17.63 -2.52
C THR A 37 -9.32 -16.45 -2.69
N VAL A 38 -8.77 -15.24 -2.77
CA VAL A 38 -9.56 -14.01 -2.90
C VAL A 38 -9.78 -13.71 -4.38
N ALA A 39 -11.05 -13.77 -4.82
CA ALA A 39 -11.39 -13.41 -6.19
C ALA A 39 -11.32 -11.89 -6.39
N HIS A 40 -11.85 -11.14 -5.42
CA HIS A 40 -11.91 -9.69 -5.47
C HIS A 40 -12.11 -9.14 -4.06
N SER A 41 -11.43 -8.05 -3.76
CA SER A 41 -11.67 -7.30 -2.53
C SER A 41 -11.50 -5.81 -2.77
N GLU A 42 -12.11 -5.02 -1.89
CA GLU A 42 -11.99 -3.57 -1.88
C GLU A 42 -11.56 -3.14 -0.49
N LEU A 43 -10.47 -2.40 -0.43
CA LEU A 43 -9.91 -1.87 0.79
C LEU A 43 -9.91 -0.35 0.71
N ARG A 44 -10.27 0.32 1.79
CA ARG A 44 -10.25 1.78 1.83
C ARG A 44 -9.19 2.33 2.78
N LEU A 45 -8.74 3.53 2.45
CA LEU A 45 -8.00 4.40 3.34
C LEU A 45 -8.61 5.80 3.19
N GLY A 46 -9.31 6.29 4.23
CA GLY A 46 -10.13 7.48 4.07
C GLY A 46 -11.23 7.26 3.02
N ASP A 47 -11.29 8.13 2.02
CA ASP A 47 -12.25 8.04 0.92
C ASP A 47 -11.70 7.29 -0.31
N ASP A 48 -10.46 6.87 -0.26
CA ASP A 48 -9.81 6.20 -1.38
C ASP A 48 -9.93 4.69 -1.25
N VAL A 49 -10.11 4.03 -2.39
CA VAL A 49 -10.32 2.58 -2.45
C VAL A 49 -9.35 1.96 -3.42
N LEU A 50 -8.71 0.88 -3.00
CA LEU A 50 -7.95 0.01 -3.89
C LEU A 50 -8.53 -1.39 -3.88
N MET A 51 -8.13 -2.20 -4.85
CA MET A 51 -8.61 -3.57 -5.01
C MET A 51 -7.48 -4.56 -4.86
N VAL A 52 -7.76 -5.69 -4.20
CA VAL A 52 -6.79 -6.75 -3.99
C VAL A 52 -7.43 -8.09 -4.37
N GLY A 53 -6.72 -8.87 -5.13
CA GLY A 53 -7.13 -10.22 -5.49
C GLY A 53 -5.96 -11.17 -5.56
N THR A 54 -6.26 -12.45 -5.76
CA THR A 54 -5.24 -13.48 -5.91
C THR A 54 -4.90 -13.63 -7.39
N GLY A 55 -3.62 -13.47 -7.73
CA GLY A 55 -3.07 -13.83 -9.01
C GLY A 55 -2.24 -15.10 -8.86
N ALA A 56 -2.27 -15.98 -9.86
CA ALA A 56 -1.61 -17.29 -9.80
C ALA A 56 -0.12 -17.19 -9.47
N GLU A 57 0.53 -16.13 -9.95
CA GLU A 57 1.96 -15.92 -9.74
C GLU A 57 2.27 -14.70 -8.87
N GLY A 58 1.25 -13.92 -8.52
CA GLY A 58 1.42 -12.68 -7.77
C GLY A 58 2.18 -11.63 -8.58
N LEU A 59 2.83 -10.73 -7.86
CA LEU A 59 3.73 -9.74 -8.44
C LEU A 59 5.13 -10.33 -8.40
N GLN A 60 5.62 -10.78 -9.56
CA GLN A 60 6.95 -11.39 -9.64
C GLN A 60 8.02 -10.38 -9.99
N ASP A 61 9.24 -10.70 -9.55
CA ASP A 61 10.44 -9.94 -9.91
C ASP A 61 10.32 -8.44 -9.58
N VAL A 62 9.66 -8.12 -8.45
CA VAL A 62 9.62 -6.75 -7.97
C VAL A 62 11.01 -6.41 -7.42
N PRO A 63 11.72 -5.43 -8.00
CA PRO A 63 13.05 -5.06 -7.52
C PRO A 63 13.02 -4.54 -6.08
N ASP A 64 14.08 -4.80 -5.34
CA ASP A 64 14.23 -4.28 -3.99
C ASP A 64 14.37 -2.76 -3.97
N ASP A 65 15.04 -2.20 -4.98
CA ASP A 65 15.17 -0.75 -5.13
C ASP A 65 13.99 -0.20 -5.90
N PHE A 66 13.25 0.73 -5.29
CA PHE A 66 12.13 1.40 -5.94
C PHE A 66 12.50 2.02 -7.29
N ARG A 67 13.72 2.52 -7.44
CA ARG A 67 14.16 3.15 -8.69
C ARG A 67 14.20 2.20 -9.86
N GLU A 68 14.35 0.91 -9.60
CA GLU A 68 14.31 -0.14 -10.61
C GLU A 68 12.90 -0.68 -10.82
N ALA A 69 12.01 -0.48 -9.86
CA ALA A 69 10.60 -0.83 -9.97
C ALA A 69 9.88 0.16 -10.88
N ARG A 70 8.90 -0.32 -11.60
CA ARG A 70 8.15 0.53 -12.54
C ARG A 70 7.02 1.30 -11.90
N ALA A 71 6.61 0.90 -10.71
CA ALA A 71 5.47 1.51 -10.06
C ALA A 71 5.58 1.39 -8.54
N GLY A 72 4.95 2.30 -7.86
CA GLY A 72 4.73 2.28 -6.43
C GLY A 72 3.43 3.00 -6.11
N ILE A 73 3.01 2.91 -4.87
CA ILE A 73 1.79 3.57 -4.43
C ILE A 73 2.17 4.59 -3.36
N TYR A 74 1.76 5.83 -3.57
CA TYR A 74 1.96 6.91 -2.60
C TYR A 74 0.66 7.17 -1.85
N LEU A 75 0.75 7.26 -0.53
CA LEU A 75 -0.36 7.66 0.35
C LEU A 75 0.01 8.92 1.12
N SER A 76 -0.88 9.91 1.10
CA SER A 76 -0.77 11.02 2.01
C SER A 76 -1.38 10.64 3.36
N VAL A 77 -0.66 10.93 4.44
CA VAL A 77 -1.03 10.54 5.80
C VAL A 77 -0.86 11.73 6.72
N GLU A 78 -1.87 12.04 7.52
CA GLU A 78 -1.81 13.20 8.44
C GLU A 78 -0.86 12.96 9.61
N ASP A 79 -1.04 11.86 10.33
CA ASP A 79 -0.15 11.50 11.45
C ASP A 79 0.88 10.47 10.97
N LEU A 80 1.86 10.95 10.25
CA LEU A 80 2.85 10.08 9.63
C LEU A 80 3.74 9.37 10.65
N GLY A 81 4.07 10.02 11.75
CA GLY A 81 4.88 9.41 12.80
C GLY A 81 4.21 8.19 13.40
N ALA A 82 2.93 8.28 13.73
CA ALA A 82 2.16 7.15 14.25
C ALA A 82 2.01 6.05 13.19
N HIS A 83 1.79 6.42 11.94
CA HIS A 83 1.70 5.47 10.83
C HIS A 83 3.00 4.68 10.68
N TYR A 84 4.12 5.36 10.71
CA TYR A 84 5.45 4.76 10.61
C TYR A 84 5.70 3.75 11.74
N GLU A 85 5.40 4.12 12.99
CA GLU A 85 5.58 3.22 14.14
C GLU A 85 4.68 1.98 14.03
N ARG A 86 3.44 2.16 13.59
CA ARG A 86 2.51 1.05 13.36
C ARG A 86 3.02 0.09 12.29
N ALA A 87 3.48 0.63 11.16
CA ALA A 87 4.01 -0.17 10.07
C ALA A 87 5.23 -0.99 10.51
N ARG A 88 6.15 -0.38 11.24
CA ARG A 88 7.34 -1.06 11.77
C ARG A 88 6.94 -2.17 12.75
N ALA A 89 6.04 -1.90 13.67
CA ALA A 89 5.58 -2.88 14.63
C ALA A 89 4.89 -4.07 13.98
N ALA A 90 4.22 -3.87 12.85
CA ALA A 90 3.57 -4.92 12.08
C ALA A 90 4.51 -5.67 11.12
N GLY A 91 5.79 -5.32 11.08
CA GLY A 91 6.79 -6.03 10.31
C GLY A 91 6.97 -5.56 8.87
N ALA A 92 6.55 -4.34 8.55
CA ALA A 92 6.81 -3.77 7.22
C ALA A 92 8.31 -3.64 6.97
N ASP A 93 8.73 -3.92 5.74
CA ASP A 93 10.11 -3.78 5.31
C ASP A 93 10.37 -2.32 4.94
N VAL A 94 10.87 -1.54 5.89
CA VAL A 94 11.16 -0.12 5.68
C VAL A 94 12.36 0.02 4.76
N THR A 95 12.14 0.62 3.60
CA THR A 95 13.19 0.84 2.58
C THR A 95 13.77 2.25 2.65
N ARG A 96 13.02 3.18 3.23
CA ARG A 96 13.46 4.55 3.46
C ARG A 96 12.86 5.02 4.78
N GLU A 97 13.70 5.34 5.73
CA GLU A 97 13.27 5.76 7.06
C GLU A 97 12.55 7.10 7.04
N LEU A 98 11.75 7.33 8.09
CA LEU A 98 11.02 8.59 8.26
C LEU A 98 12.00 9.76 8.29
N GLN A 99 11.79 10.72 7.40
CA GLN A 99 12.67 11.88 7.24
C GLN A 99 11.92 13.06 6.64
N ASP A 100 12.45 14.25 6.90
CA ASP A 100 11.96 15.46 6.25
C ASP A 100 12.56 15.59 4.85
N THR A 101 11.78 16.12 3.92
CA THR A 101 12.22 16.38 2.55
C THR A 101 12.54 17.86 2.37
N ASP A 102 13.28 18.18 1.28
CA ASP A 102 13.66 19.56 0.96
C ASP A 102 12.47 20.43 0.57
N TYR A 103 11.36 19.80 0.17
CA TYR A 103 10.16 20.51 -0.28
C TYR A 103 9.05 20.58 0.79
N GLY A 104 9.40 20.39 2.06
CA GLY A 104 8.47 20.63 3.18
C GLY A 104 7.54 19.48 3.51
N SER A 105 7.83 18.28 3.05
CA SER A 105 7.10 17.06 3.42
C SER A 105 7.90 16.24 4.43
N ARG A 106 7.23 15.31 5.12
CA ARG A 106 7.87 14.18 5.80
C ARG A 106 7.46 12.93 5.08
N GLU A 107 8.39 12.00 4.91
CA GLU A 107 8.14 10.80 4.12
C GLU A 107 8.85 9.58 4.67
N TYR A 108 8.28 8.41 4.43
CA TYR A 108 8.98 7.14 4.54
C TYR A 108 8.47 6.18 3.47
N SER A 109 9.19 5.10 3.26
CA SER A 109 8.82 4.08 2.28
C SER A 109 8.99 2.70 2.87
N ALA A 110 8.16 1.77 2.42
CA ALA A 110 8.21 0.38 2.86
C ALA A 110 7.74 -0.54 1.74
N ARG A 111 8.16 -1.80 1.83
CA ARG A 111 7.60 -2.86 0.98
C ARG A 111 6.66 -3.71 1.82
N ASP A 112 5.62 -4.23 1.18
CA ASP A 112 4.73 -5.17 1.83
C ASP A 112 5.27 -6.61 1.76
N LEU A 113 4.47 -7.58 2.19
CA LEU A 113 4.90 -8.99 2.29
C LEU A 113 5.32 -9.61 0.96
N GLU A 114 4.84 -9.09 -0.16
CA GLU A 114 5.19 -9.60 -1.49
C GLU A 114 5.99 -8.60 -2.32
N GLY A 115 6.53 -7.57 -1.68
CA GLY A 115 7.49 -6.68 -2.32
C GLY A 115 6.92 -5.47 -3.03
N VAL A 116 5.62 -5.20 -2.93
CA VAL A 116 5.04 -3.98 -3.50
C VAL A 116 5.60 -2.77 -2.76
N HIS A 117 6.00 -1.75 -3.51
CA HIS A 117 6.54 -0.52 -2.95
C HIS A 117 5.44 0.46 -2.58
N TRP A 118 5.48 0.88 -1.32
CA TRP A 118 4.56 1.86 -0.75
C TRP A 118 5.34 3.06 -0.26
N HIS A 119 4.84 4.25 -0.57
CA HIS A 119 5.44 5.52 -0.15
C HIS A 119 4.40 6.31 0.63
N PHE A 120 4.82 6.85 1.77
CA PHE A 120 3.91 7.57 2.66
C PHE A 120 4.49 8.95 2.93
N GLY A 121 3.64 9.96 2.92
CA GLY A 121 4.09 11.31 3.17
C GLY A 121 2.99 12.24 3.62
N THR A 122 3.38 13.42 4.09
CA THR A 122 2.44 14.47 4.47
C THR A 122 2.00 15.32 3.28
N TYR A 123 2.75 15.26 2.18
CA TYR A 123 2.40 15.98 0.96
C TYR A 123 1.15 15.40 0.33
N VAL A 124 0.22 16.26 -0.03
CA VAL A 124 -1.04 15.86 -0.69
C VAL A 124 -1.01 16.37 -2.13
N PRO A 125 -0.84 15.49 -3.12
CA PRO A 125 -0.97 15.88 -4.52
C PRO A 125 -2.38 16.38 -4.81
N GLN A 126 -2.50 17.49 -5.54
CA GLN A 126 -3.80 18.08 -5.87
C GLN A 126 -3.82 18.48 -7.33
N ALA A 127 -4.97 18.22 -7.96
CA ALA A 127 -5.20 18.76 -9.30
C ALA A 127 -5.35 20.27 -9.21
N LEU A 128 -4.81 20.97 -10.21
CA LEU A 128 -4.98 22.41 -10.27
C LEU A 128 -6.46 22.75 -10.50
N SER A 129 -6.95 23.69 -9.74
CA SER A 129 -8.28 24.25 -9.94
C SER A 129 -8.26 25.20 -11.13
N ARG A 130 -9.37 25.23 -11.87
CA ARG A 130 -9.54 26.15 -13.01
C ARG A 130 -10.66 27.14 -12.78
#